data_7f70e1279c7421c521b13662ad1e0e87
#
_entry.id   7f70e1279c7421c521b13662ad1e0e87
#
_cell.length_a   1.000
_cell.length_b   1.000
_cell.length_c   1.000
_cell.angle_alpha   90.00
_cell.angle_beta   90.00
_cell.angle_gamma   90.00
#
_symmetry.space_group_name_H-M   'P 1'
#
loop_
_entity.id
_entity.type
_entity.pdbx_description
1 polymer ?
#
loop_
_entity_poly.entity_id
_entity_poly.type
_entity_poly.pdbx_seq_one_letter_code
_entity_poly.pdbx_strand_id
1 'polypeptide(L)'
;PFYLKTNQGHLALIPVKTSSAATDTGDYFLSPIPLELGEEYTIYDATGNSSILHYRNIVRKPIFDQTFTYTGEDLGSFYTPNQTQFKFWAPISQDVTLHIEDQVYPMHRTENGVWELLLKGDWEGAAYHYEFRVNGLERRIHDPYALSSLANSGDSLVVDRKKITRPITRAARQLDPTEAIIYEMSVRDFSVQKEAGFKHPGKFKGLTESPQLNGQILGFDYLQKLGITHVQLLPVYDFGSVDEENQWKAYNWGYDPVQYNVPEGSYASDPNDPYARIWELQDAIATYHQSNLSVIMDVVYNHVYQADEYAFEQIVPGYFYRYNAEGERTNGTFCGND
;
A
#
# COMPACT_ATOMS: atom_id res chain seq x y z
N PRO A 1 43.36 -5.25 -4.12
CA PRO A 1 42.73 -3.94 -4.16
C PRO A 1 41.29 -4.02 -4.59
N PHE A 2 40.43 -3.13 -4.03
CA PHE A 2 39.04 -2.99 -4.44
C PHE A 2 38.88 -1.67 -5.22
N TYR A 3 37.95 -1.66 -6.17
CA TYR A 3 37.62 -0.47 -6.98
C TYR A 3 36.13 -0.21 -6.94
N LEU A 4 35.73 1.05 -6.82
CA LEU A 4 34.37 1.49 -7.05
C LEU A 4 34.26 2.02 -8.49
N LYS A 5 33.31 1.53 -9.27
CA LYS A 5 32.96 2.08 -10.56
C LYS A 5 31.97 3.22 -10.36
N THR A 6 32.32 4.39 -10.87
CA THR A 6 31.47 5.58 -10.88
C THR A 6 31.26 6.06 -12.31
N ASN A 7 30.35 7.00 -12.53
CA ASN A 7 30.17 7.66 -13.83
C ASN A 7 31.42 8.43 -14.29
N GLN A 8 32.35 8.75 -13.36
CA GLN A 8 33.60 9.46 -13.63
C GLN A 8 34.82 8.52 -13.79
N GLY A 9 34.64 7.21 -13.71
CA GLY A 9 35.69 6.21 -13.82
C GLY A 9 35.82 5.29 -12.59
N HIS A 10 36.99 4.68 -12.45
CA HIS A 10 37.27 3.76 -11.34
C HIS A 10 37.97 4.48 -10.19
N LEU A 11 37.42 4.39 -9.00
CA LEU A 11 37.99 4.91 -7.76
C LEU A 11 38.56 3.78 -6.93
N ALA A 12 39.86 3.86 -6.61
CA ALA A 12 40.51 2.84 -5.78
C ALA A 12 40.01 2.93 -4.35
N LEU A 13 39.60 1.79 -3.77
CA LEU A 13 39.15 1.68 -2.39
C LEU A 13 40.28 1.12 -1.53
N ILE A 14 40.65 1.83 -0.48
CA ILE A 14 41.66 1.39 0.46
C ILE A 14 40.97 0.66 1.61
N PRO A 15 41.21 -0.68 1.79
CA PRO A 15 40.64 -1.38 2.91
C PRO A 15 41.25 -0.88 4.21
N VAL A 16 40.40 -0.45 5.13
CA VAL A 16 40.80 -0.17 6.50
C VAL A 16 40.66 -1.49 7.26
N LYS A 17 41.78 -2.10 7.60
CA LYS A 17 41.77 -3.36 8.35
C LYS A 17 41.26 -3.10 9.76
N THR A 18 40.10 -3.64 10.10
CA THR A 18 39.69 -3.77 11.50
C THR A 18 40.44 -4.95 12.11
N SER A 19 40.89 -4.74 13.32
CA SER A 19 41.78 -5.60 14.13
C SER A 19 41.36 -7.07 14.16
N SER A 20 42.39 -7.92 14.06
CA SER A 20 42.55 -9.26 14.60
C SER A 20 41.59 -10.34 14.10
N ALA A 21 42.03 -11.10 13.18
CA ALA A 21 42.12 -12.55 13.21
C ALA A 21 42.54 -13.04 11.84
N ALA A 22 43.45 -13.96 11.78
CA ALA A 22 43.96 -14.57 10.56
C ALA A 22 42.94 -15.58 9.98
N THR A 23 41.79 -15.10 9.51
CA THR A 23 40.89 -15.87 8.65
C THR A 23 40.57 -15.00 7.45
N ASP A 24 40.66 -15.56 6.24
CA ASP A 24 40.42 -14.92 4.95
C ASP A 24 38.99 -14.42 4.73
N THR A 25 38.14 -14.40 5.74
CA THR A 25 36.77 -13.96 5.75
C THR A 25 36.59 -12.80 6.73
N GLY A 26 37.24 -11.68 6.48
CA GLY A 26 37.12 -10.49 7.34
C GLY A 26 36.20 -9.43 6.76
N ASP A 27 35.44 -8.72 7.61
CA ASP A 27 34.77 -7.49 7.25
C ASP A 27 35.82 -6.44 6.87
N TYR A 28 35.69 -5.87 5.67
CA TYR A 28 36.53 -4.80 5.20
C TYR A 28 35.78 -3.49 5.28
N PHE A 29 36.31 -2.53 6.02
CA PHE A 29 35.86 -1.15 5.96
C PHE A 29 36.67 -0.41 4.89
N LEU A 30 35.98 0.24 3.98
CA LEU A 30 36.60 1.05 2.96
C LEU A 30 36.63 2.51 3.43
N SER A 31 37.65 3.25 3.03
CA SER A 31 37.72 4.67 3.38
C SER A 31 36.49 5.39 2.84
N PRO A 32 35.96 6.39 3.58
CA PRO A 32 34.77 7.13 3.14
C PRO A 32 35.04 7.81 1.80
N ILE A 33 34.13 7.56 0.86
CA ILE A 33 34.10 8.20 -0.45
C ILE A 33 32.81 8.98 -0.48
N PRO A 34 32.80 10.22 -1.00
CA PRO A 34 31.56 10.92 -1.24
C PRO A 34 30.76 10.17 -2.29
N LEU A 35 29.67 9.54 -1.87
CA LEU A 35 28.70 8.87 -2.74
C LEU A 35 27.47 9.76 -2.84
N GLU A 36 26.95 9.88 -4.04
CA GLU A 36 25.66 10.54 -4.28
C GLU A 36 24.54 9.57 -3.96
N LEU A 37 23.66 9.95 -3.05
CA LEU A 37 22.49 9.12 -2.72
C LEU A 37 21.54 9.05 -3.93
N GLY A 38 21.03 7.85 -4.18
CA GLY A 38 20.17 7.59 -5.32
C GLY A 38 20.90 7.01 -6.54
N GLU A 39 22.24 6.94 -6.51
CA GLU A 39 23.04 6.33 -7.57
C GLU A 39 23.40 4.88 -7.23
N GLU A 40 23.54 4.03 -8.24
CA GLU A 40 24.02 2.65 -8.10
C GLU A 40 25.54 2.59 -8.26
N TYR A 41 26.20 1.90 -7.34
CA TYR A 41 27.65 1.72 -7.36
C TYR A 41 28.00 0.23 -7.36
N THR A 42 28.98 -0.13 -8.18
CA THR A 42 29.51 -1.50 -8.25
C THR A 42 30.94 -1.51 -7.71
N ILE A 43 31.20 -2.42 -6.78
CA ILE A 43 32.54 -2.69 -6.24
C ILE A 43 33.14 -3.87 -7.01
N TYR A 44 34.37 -3.72 -7.41
CA TYR A 44 35.18 -4.75 -8.05
C TYR A 44 36.37 -5.15 -7.18
N ASP A 45 36.71 -6.43 -7.17
CA ASP A 45 37.97 -6.90 -6.60
C ASP A 45 39.10 -6.91 -7.66
N ALA A 46 40.32 -7.28 -7.23
CA ALA A 46 41.50 -7.35 -8.11
C ALA A 46 41.42 -8.46 -9.17
N THR A 47 40.52 -9.42 -9.02
CA THR A 47 40.35 -10.56 -9.90
C THR A 47 39.21 -10.34 -10.88
N GLY A 48 38.49 -9.21 -10.77
CA GLY A 48 37.38 -8.83 -11.65
C GLY A 48 36.00 -9.28 -11.18
N ASN A 49 35.89 -9.89 -10.00
CA ASN A 49 34.57 -10.13 -9.42
C ASN A 49 33.94 -8.80 -9.02
N SER A 50 32.63 -8.73 -9.10
CA SER A 50 31.89 -7.51 -8.79
C SER A 50 30.67 -7.77 -7.91
N SER A 51 30.31 -6.76 -7.13
CA SER A 51 29.10 -6.74 -6.33
C SER A 51 28.52 -5.32 -6.29
N ILE A 52 27.20 -5.21 -6.32
CA ILE A 52 26.53 -3.93 -6.16
C ILE A 52 26.63 -3.48 -4.69
N LEU A 53 26.84 -2.20 -4.49
CA LEU A 53 26.82 -1.57 -3.18
C LEU A 53 25.37 -1.33 -2.76
N HIS A 54 24.86 -2.11 -1.82
CA HIS A 54 23.48 -2.03 -1.37
C HIS A 54 23.25 -0.83 -0.42
N TYR A 55 22.16 -0.15 -0.62
CA TYR A 55 21.60 0.79 0.35
C TYR A 55 21.06 0.01 1.55
N ARG A 56 21.82 0.00 2.63
CA ARG A 56 21.42 -0.65 3.88
C ARG A 56 21.02 0.41 4.91
N ASN A 57 21.71 0.49 6.02
CA ASN A 57 21.41 1.38 7.14
C ASN A 57 21.40 2.89 6.76
N ILE A 58 21.90 3.26 5.60
CA ILE A 58 21.89 4.67 5.14
C ILE A 58 20.47 5.19 4.96
N VAL A 59 19.53 4.32 4.53
CA VAL A 59 18.11 4.69 4.35
C VAL A 59 17.43 5.11 5.65
N ARG A 60 17.99 4.75 6.80
CA ARG A 60 17.50 5.12 8.14
C ARG A 60 18.26 6.30 8.77
N LYS A 61 19.08 6.99 8.00
CA LYS A 61 19.83 8.16 8.47
C LYS A 61 19.14 9.45 8.07
N PRO A 62 19.23 10.51 8.89
CA PRO A 62 18.61 11.80 8.59
C PRO A 62 18.97 12.39 7.22
N ILE A 63 20.15 12.07 6.70
CA ILE A 63 20.59 12.53 5.38
C ILE A 63 19.70 11.96 4.26
N PHE A 64 19.16 10.76 4.43
CA PHE A 64 18.26 10.14 3.46
C PHE A 64 16.94 10.93 3.39
N ASP A 65 16.33 11.21 4.53
CA ASP A 65 15.10 12.02 4.60
C ASP A 65 15.34 13.44 4.06
N GLN A 66 16.45 14.08 4.44
CA GLN A 66 16.81 15.41 3.93
C GLN A 66 16.93 15.45 2.41
N THR A 67 17.37 14.35 1.79
CA THR A 67 17.57 14.27 0.34
C THR A 67 16.29 13.91 -0.41
N PHE A 68 15.45 13.04 0.16
CA PHE A 68 14.37 12.41 -0.57
C PHE A 68 12.96 12.67 -0.02
N THR A 69 12.80 13.52 1.00
CA THR A 69 11.46 13.90 1.44
C THR A 69 10.71 14.60 0.31
N TYR A 70 9.60 14.04 -0.10
CA TYR A 70 8.66 14.63 -1.03
C TYR A 70 7.42 15.13 -0.29
N THR A 71 7.04 16.39 -0.49
CA THR A 71 5.92 17.04 0.21
C THR A 71 4.72 17.29 -0.69
N GLY A 72 4.77 16.84 -1.95
CA GLY A 72 3.64 16.94 -2.88
C GLY A 72 2.51 15.97 -2.50
N GLU A 73 1.28 16.34 -2.87
CA GLU A 73 0.07 15.53 -2.64
C GLU A 73 -0.38 14.81 -3.92
N ASP A 74 0.55 14.59 -4.86
CA ASP A 74 0.27 14.15 -6.22
C ASP A 74 1.00 12.85 -6.62
N LEU A 75 1.38 12.02 -5.63
CA LEU A 75 1.85 10.65 -5.89
C LEU A 75 0.69 9.75 -6.31
N GLY A 76 0.97 8.79 -7.19
CA GLY A 76 -0.01 7.90 -7.80
C GLY A 76 -0.46 8.35 -9.18
N SER A 77 -1.65 7.94 -9.60
CA SER A 77 -2.24 8.29 -10.90
C SER A 77 -3.26 9.45 -10.79
N PHE A 78 -3.12 10.43 -11.68
CA PHE A 78 -4.04 11.56 -11.80
C PHE A 78 -4.58 11.63 -13.22
N TYR A 79 -5.79 11.17 -13.37
CA TYR A 79 -6.47 11.02 -14.64
C TYR A 79 -7.25 12.27 -15.06
N THR A 80 -7.23 12.52 -16.36
CA THR A 80 -8.20 13.31 -17.10
C THR A 80 -8.50 12.62 -18.44
N PRO A 81 -9.63 12.89 -19.12
CA PRO A 81 -9.97 12.24 -20.40
C PRO A 81 -8.92 12.41 -21.51
N ASN A 82 -8.04 13.39 -21.40
CA ASN A 82 -7.03 13.68 -22.41
C ASN A 82 -5.62 13.18 -22.05
N GLN A 83 -5.38 12.91 -20.78
CA GLN A 83 -4.07 12.48 -20.28
C GLN A 83 -4.15 11.98 -18.85
N THR A 84 -3.21 11.11 -18.48
CA THR A 84 -3.00 10.65 -17.11
C THR A 84 -1.56 10.94 -16.69
N GLN A 85 -1.39 11.59 -15.54
CA GLN A 85 -0.08 11.78 -14.91
C GLN A 85 0.15 10.66 -13.91
N PHE A 86 1.34 10.06 -13.96
CA PHE A 86 1.82 9.07 -13.00
C PHE A 86 3.02 9.64 -12.26
N LYS A 87 2.99 9.56 -10.93
CA LYS A 87 4.12 9.93 -10.07
C LYS A 87 4.39 8.82 -9.07
N PHE A 88 5.64 8.38 -9.05
CA PHE A 88 6.09 7.28 -8.22
C PHE A 88 7.35 7.67 -7.45
N TRP A 89 7.33 7.54 -6.12
CA TRP A 89 8.49 7.82 -5.27
C TRP A 89 9.33 6.55 -5.13
N ALA A 90 10.49 6.55 -5.79
CA ALA A 90 11.45 5.44 -5.79
C ALA A 90 12.89 5.98 -5.78
N PRO A 91 13.35 6.53 -4.65
CA PRO A 91 14.53 7.39 -4.56
C PRO A 91 15.85 6.67 -4.86
N ILE A 92 15.94 5.37 -4.62
CA ILE A 92 17.15 4.57 -4.84
C ILE A 92 17.06 3.66 -6.07
N SER A 93 15.99 3.81 -6.86
CA SER A 93 15.83 3.08 -8.13
C SER A 93 16.70 3.70 -9.21
N GLN A 94 17.20 2.85 -10.11
CA GLN A 94 18.04 3.28 -11.24
C GLN A 94 17.24 3.48 -12.53
N ASP A 95 16.19 2.74 -12.66
CA ASP A 95 15.22 2.80 -13.75
C ASP A 95 13.84 2.49 -13.16
N VAL A 96 12.82 3.11 -13.73
CA VAL A 96 11.41 2.83 -13.43
C VAL A 96 10.65 2.82 -14.73
N THR A 97 9.87 1.80 -14.95
CA THR A 97 8.94 1.66 -16.07
C THR A 97 7.52 1.53 -15.56
N LEU A 98 6.61 2.22 -16.22
CA LEU A 98 5.18 2.00 -16.09
C LEU A 98 4.74 0.96 -17.11
N HIS A 99 4.13 -0.11 -16.64
CA HIS A 99 3.39 -1.06 -17.46
C HIS A 99 1.91 -0.72 -17.33
N ILE A 100 1.25 -0.45 -18.43
CA ILE A 100 -0.18 -0.13 -18.47
C ILE A 100 -0.82 -0.85 -19.65
N GLU A 101 -1.83 -1.68 -19.37
CA GLU A 101 -2.36 -2.63 -20.35
C GLU A 101 -1.19 -3.41 -21.01
N ASP A 102 -1.16 -3.50 -22.33
CA ASP A 102 -0.10 -4.17 -23.09
C ASP A 102 1.08 -3.25 -23.47
N GLN A 103 1.21 -2.08 -22.82
CA GLN A 103 2.21 -1.07 -23.17
C GLN A 103 3.18 -0.81 -22.02
N VAL A 104 4.43 -0.49 -22.39
CA VAL A 104 5.52 -0.21 -21.44
C VAL A 104 6.13 1.15 -21.73
N TYR A 105 6.27 1.97 -20.70
CA TYR A 105 6.79 3.32 -20.81
C TYR A 105 7.87 3.59 -19.75
N PRO A 106 9.08 4.03 -20.15
CA PRO A 106 10.07 4.49 -19.19
C PRO A 106 9.59 5.78 -18.51
N MET A 107 9.79 5.86 -17.20
CA MET A 107 9.50 7.05 -16.43
C MET A 107 10.75 7.95 -16.34
N HIS A 108 10.53 9.22 -16.09
CA HIS A 108 11.58 10.22 -15.94
C HIS A 108 11.78 10.56 -14.46
N ARG A 109 13.07 10.49 -14.02
CA ARG A 109 13.44 10.84 -12.65
C ARG A 109 13.46 12.34 -12.47
N THR A 110 12.85 12.84 -11.41
CA THR A 110 12.80 14.24 -11.01
C THR A 110 13.44 14.46 -9.64
N GLU A 111 13.14 15.55 -8.98
CA GLU A 111 13.68 15.88 -7.65
C GLU A 111 13.14 14.95 -6.56
N ASN A 112 13.85 14.83 -5.45
CA ASN A 112 13.47 14.09 -4.25
C ASN A 112 13.19 12.58 -4.50
N GLY A 113 13.76 12.01 -5.58
CA GLY A 113 13.58 10.59 -5.89
C GLY A 113 12.22 10.23 -6.47
N VAL A 114 11.47 11.20 -6.96
CA VAL A 114 10.20 10.98 -7.67
C VAL A 114 10.45 10.67 -9.14
N TRP A 115 9.69 9.75 -9.69
CA TRP A 115 9.64 9.41 -11.11
C TRP A 115 8.30 9.82 -11.68
N GLU A 116 8.30 10.45 -12.83
CA GLU A 116 7.12 11.02 -13.46
C GLU A 116 6.92 10.54 -14.89
N LEU A 117 5.66 10.40 -15.28
CA LEU A 117 5.26 10.14 -16.66
C LEU A 117 3.92 10.78 -16.94
N LEU A 118 3.79 11.43 -18.10
CA LEU A 118 2.53 11.97 -18.61
C LEU A 118 2.14 11.22 -19.88
N LEU A 119 1.09 10.40 -19.79
CA LEU A 119 0.53 9.70 -20.94
C LEU A 119 -0.66 10.46 -21.52
N LYS A 120 -0.64 10.70 -22.83
CA LYS A 120 -1.78 11.27 -23.58
C LYS A 120 -2.81 10.18 -23.85
N GLY A 121 -4.07 10.56 -23.92
CA GLY A 121 -5.18 9.67 -24.19
C GLY A 121 -6.05 9.40 -22.97
N ASP A 122 -7.10 8.64 -23.21
CA ASP A 122 -8.05 8.22 -22.19
C ASP A 122 -7.64 6.86 -21.63
N TRP A 123 -7.19 6.85 -20.37
CA TRP A 123 -6.73 5.67 -19.65
C TRP A 123 -7.63 5.31 -18.49
N GLU A 124 -8.86 5.80 -18.45
CA GLU A 124 -9.80 5.46 -17.37
C GLU A 124 -10.05 3.95 -17.30
N GLY A 125 -9.89 3.38 -16.11
CA GLY A 125 -10.09 1.96 -15.86
C GLY A 125 -8.91 1.07 -16.28
N ALA A 126 -7.88 1.61 -16.93
CA ALA A 126 -6.73 0.83 -17.35
C ALA A 126 -5.97 0.26 -16.15
N ALA A 127 -5.53 -1.00 -16.27
CA ALA A 127 -4.71 -1.66 -15.27
C ALA A 127 -3.23 -1.32 -15.47
N TYR A 128 -2.52 -1.06 -14.38
CA TYR A 128 -1.11 -0.70 -14.42
C TYR A 128 -0.33 -1.17 -13.19
N HIS A 129 0.99 -1.33 -13.39
CA HIS A 129 1.95 -1.56 -12.31
C HIS A 129 3.30 -0.90 -12.64
N TYR A 130 4.19 -0.88 -11.65
CA TYR A 130 5.55 -0.41 -11.84
C TYR A 130 6.55 -1.57 -11.84
N GLU A 131 7.52 -1.50 -12.75
CA GLU A 131 8.74 -2.31 -12.69
C GLU A 131 9.94 -1.38 -12.51
N PHE A 132 10.87 -1.78 -11.65
CA PHE A 132 12.03 -0.96 -11.31
C PHE A 132 13.17 -1.82 -10.75
N ARG A 133 14.38 -1.26 -10.70
CA ARG A 133 15.54 -1.95 -10.16
C ARG A 133 16.08 -1.26 -8.92
N VAL A 134 16.25 -2.03 -7.84
CA VAL A 134 16.82 -1.60 -6.56
C VAL A 134 17.84 -2.62 -6.07
N ASN A 135 19.03 -2.17 -5.67
CA ASN A 135 20.11 -3.02 -5.20
C ASN A 135 20.44 -4.15 -6.20
N GLY A 136 20.34 -3.87 -7.51
CA GLY A 136 20.58 -4.83 -8.59
C GLY A 136 19.48 -5.88 -8.81
N LEU A 137 18.36 -5.80 -8.09
CA LEU A 137 17.22 -6.71 -8.23
C LEU A 137 16.06 -6.02 -8.93
N GLU A 138 15.51 -6.66 -9.92
CA GLU A 138 14.26 -6.24 -10.55
C GLU A 138 13.09 -6.49 -9.62
N ARG A 139 12.17 -5.53 -9.58
CA ARG A 139 10.98 -5.52 -8.74
C ARG A 139 9.76 -5.21 -9.58
N ARG A 140 8.64 -5.83 -9.25
CA ARG A 140 7.31 -5.51 -9.79
C ARG A 140 6.35 -5.31 -8.63
N ILE A 141 5.67 -4.17 -8.62
CA ILE A 141 4.69 -3.84 -7.58
C ILE A 141 3.46 -3.14 -8.16
N HIS A 142 2.33 -3.26 -7.48
CA HIS A 142 1.22 -2.32 -7.64
C HIS A 142 1.60 -0.92 -7.13
N ASP A 143 0.87 0.09 -7.52
CA ASP A 143 1.09 1.46 -7.03
C ASP A 143 0.63 1.60 -5.57
N PRO A 144 1.52 1.87 -4.60
CA PRO A 144 1.13 2.03 -3.21
C PRO A 144 0.22 3.23 -2.93
N TYR A 145 0.07 4.12 -3.91
CA TYR A 145 -0.82 5.29 -3.86
C TYR A 145 -2.12 5.10 -4.64
N ALA A 146 -2.35 3.92 -5.20
CA ALA A 146 -3.57 3.60 -5.94
C ALA A 146 -4.80 3.68 -5.03
N LEU A 147 -5.95 4.01 -5.62
CA LEU A 147 -7.25 4.06 -4.96
C LEU A 147 -8.13 2.85 -5.32
N SER A 148 -7.73 2.08 -6.34
CA SER A 148 -8.40 0.87 -6.78
C SER A 148 -7.39 -0.08 -7.44
N SER A 149 -7.70 -1.36 -7.42
CA SER A 149 -6.90 -2.43 -8.02
C SER A 149 -7.78 -3.53 -8.59
N LEU A 150 -7.21 -4.38 -9.42
CA LEU A 150 -7.80 -5.67 -9.78
C LEU A 150 -7.89 -6.57 -8.54
N ALA A 151 -8.72 -7.61 -8.64
CA ALA A 151 -8.92 -8.58 -7.57
C ALA A 151 -7.58 -9.16 -7.06
N ASN A 152 -7.60 -9.58 -5.77
CA ASN A 152 -6.47 -10.21 -5.10
C ASN A 152 -5.21 -9.34 -5.04
N SER A 153 -5.38 -8.06 -4.69
CA SER A 153 -4.31 -7.06 -4.63
C SER A 153 -3.51 -6.98 -5.95
N GLY A 154 -4.20 -7.15 -7.07
CA GLY A 154 -3.62 -7.16 -8.42
C GLY A 154 -3.12 -5.80 -8.88
N ASP A 155 -2.94 -5.65 -10.19
CA ASP A 155 -2.50 -4.39 -10.78
C ASP A 155 -3.43 -3.25 -10.41
N SER A 156 -2.86 -2.07 -10.20
CA SER A 156 -3.60 -0.86 -9.86
C SER A 156 -4.48 -0.40 -11.01
N LEU A 157 -5.60 0.23 -10.71
CA LEU A 157 -6.52 0.75 -11.73
C LEU A 157 -6.52 2.27 -11.77
N VAL A 158 -6.50 2.83 -12.97
CA VAL A 158 -6.64 4.28 -13.17
C VAL A 158 -8.08 4.69 -12.91
N VAL A 159 -8.30 5.59 -11.96
CA VAL A 159 -9.63 6.08 -11.60
C VAL A 159 -9.77 7.58 -11.81
N ASP A 160 -10.92 8.02 -12.28
CA ASP A 160 -11.28 9.44 -12.29
C ASP A 160 -11.65 9.89 -10.87
N ARG A 161 -10.76 10.64 -10.24
CA ARG A 161 -10.98 11.17 -8.87
C ARG A 161 -12.22 12.03 -8.76
N LYS A 162 -12.69 12.66 -9.85
CA LYS A 162 -13.95 13.43 -9.86
C LYS A 162 -15.18 12.55 -9.69
N LYS A 163 -15.13 11.32 -10.21
CA LYS A 163 -16.23 10.35 -10.07
C LYS A 163 -16.36 9.78 -8.67
N ILE A 164 -15.27 9.74 -7.91
CA ILE A 164 -15.22 9.22 -6.54
C ILE A 164 -15.27 10.32 -5.47
N THR A 165 -15.07 11.59 -5.85
CA THR A 165 -15.22 12.73 -4.94
C THR A 165 -16.69 13.06 -4.80
N ARG A 166 -17.28 12.68 -3.66
CA ARG A 166 -18.68 12.94 -3.32
C ARG A 166 -18.78 13.86 -2.12
N PRO A 167 -19.83 14.71 -2.02
CA PRO A 167 -20.10 15.45 -0.80
C PRO A 167 -20.27 14.49 0.38
N ILE A 168 -19.48 14.68 1.43
CA ILE A 168 -19.60 13.89 2.65
C ILE A 168 -20.79 14.43 3.45
N THR A 169 -21.85 13.66 3.55
CA THR A 169 -22.90 13.91 4.53
C THR A 169 -22.37 13.47 5.89
N ARG A 170 -22.21 14.39 6.83
CA ARG A 170 -21.84 14.04 8.21
C ARG A 170 -23.10 13.65 8.99
N ALA A 171 -22.98 12.71 9.93
CA ALA A 171 -24.03 12.49 10.90
C ALA A 171 -24.29 13.80 11.66
N ALA A 172 -25.55 14.17 11.80
CA ALA A 172 -25.94 15.48 12.36
C ALA A 172 -25.61 15.60 13.84
N ARG A 173 -25.36 14.48 14.53
CA ARG A 173 -25.18 14.41 15.97
C ARG A 173 -23.72 14.69 16.33
N GLN A 174 -23.46 15.77 17.03
CA GLN A 174 -22.23 15.93 17.80
C GLN A 174 -22.48 15.41 19.22
N LEU A 175 -21.77 14.35 19.59
CA LEU A 175 -21.83 13.74 20.92
C LEU A 175 -20.54 14.02 21.67
N ASP A 176 -20.65 14.14 23.00
CA ASP A 176 -19.49 13.95 23.86
C ASP A 176 -18.99 12.50 23.64
N PRO A 177 -17.66 12.25 23.55
CA PRO A 177 -17.14 10.91 23.40
C PRO A 177 -17.64 9.88 24.42
N THR A 178 -18.01 10.35 25.63
CA THR A 178 -18.57 9.51 26.70
C THR A 178 -20.02 9.08 26.44
N GLU A 179 -20.72 9.72 25.51
CA GLU A 179 -22.10 9.38 25.12
C GLU A 179 -22.13 8.40 23.90
N ALA A 180 -20.97 8.06 23.34
CA ALA A 180 -20.90 7.16 22.21
C ALA A 180 -21.26 5.72 22.62
N ILE A 181 -22.18 5.12 21.85
CA ILE A 181 -22.49 3.69 21.89
C ILE A 181 -22.02 3.11 20.57
N ILE A 182 -20.94 2.34 20.63
CA ILE A 182 -20.25 1.81 19.44
C ILE A 182 -20.68 0.36 19.26
N TYR A 183 -21.07 0.03 18.04
CA TYR A 183 -21.33 -1.34 17.60
C TYR A 183 -20.24 -1.75 16.58
N GLU A 184 -19.38 -2.68 16.99
CA GLU A 184 -18.34 -3.23 16.12
C GLU A 184 -18.90 -4.37 15.31
N MET A 185 -18.60 -4.40 14.00
CA MET A 185 -19.06 -5.45 13.11
C MET A 185 -18.14 -5.67 11.90
N SER A 186 -18.12 -6.91 11.42
CA SER A 186 -17.53 -7.29 10.14
C SER A 186 -18.52 -7.06 9.00
N VAL A 187 -18.08 -6.52 7.87
CA VAL A 187 -18.89 -6.37 6.65
C VAL A 187 -19.45 -7.73 6.22
N ARG A 188 -18.58 -8.77 6.22
CA ARG A 188 -18.97 -10.13 5.84
C ARG A 188 -20.01 -10.70 6.81
N ASP A 189 -19.70 -10.72 8.09
CA ASP A 189 -20.48 -11.44 9.08
C ASP A 189 -21.84 -10.81 9.36
N PHE A 190 -21.94 -9.49 9.13
CA PHE A 190 -23.19 -8.76 9.29
C PHE A 190 -24.34 -9.31 8.42
N SER A 191 -24.05 -9.80 7.22
CA SER A 191 -25.07 -10.18 6.25
C SER A 191 -24.93 -11.59 5.68
N VAL A 192 -23.93 -12.37 6.15
CA VAL A 192 -23.61 -13.69 5.57
C VAL A 192 -24.65 -14.77 5.83
N GLN A 193 -25.47 -14.63 6.88
CA GLN A 193 -26.45 -15.63 7.29
C GLN A 193 -27.50 -15.84 6.19
N LYS A 194 -27.49 -17.00 5.56
CA LYS A 194 -28.31 -17.31 4.39
C LYS A 194 -29.83 -17.17 4.69
N GLU A 195 -30.25 -17.62 5.86
CA GLU A 195 -31.66 -17.59 6.28
C GLU A 195 -32.15 -16.16 6.55
N ALA A 196 -31.27 -15.23 6.76
CA ALA A 196 -31.61 -13.81 7.00
C ALA A 196 -32.19 -13.13 5.75
N GLY A 197 -31.88 -13.62 4.54
CA GLY A 197 -32.48 -13.15 3.31
C GLY A 197 -31.88 -11.85 2.75
N PHE A 198 -30.62 -11.57 3.09
CA PHE A 198 -29.86 -10.49 2.43
C PHE A 198 -29.69 -10.79 0.94
N LYS A 199 -29.81 -9.76 0.11
CA LYS A 199 -29.61 -9.85 -1.35
C LYS A 199 -28.14 -9.84 -1.72
N HIS A 200 -27.31 -9.11 -0.93
CA HIS A 200 -25.87 -8.98 -1.12
C HIS A 200 -25.12 -9.44 0.14
N PRO A 201 -25.16 -10.75 0.45
CA PRO A 201 -24.52 -11.26 1.66
C PRO A 201 -23.00 -11.07 1.61
N GLY A 202 -22.43 -10.58 2.71
CA GLY A 202 -20.99 -10.37 2.86
C GLY A 202 -20.41 -9.23 2.03
N LYS A 203 -21.24 -8.32 1.49
CA LYS A 203 -20.83 -7.21 0.63
C LYS A 203 -21.15 -5.84 1.25
N PHE A 204 -20.47 -4.79 0.81
CA PHE A 204 -20.78 -3.41 1.21
C PHE A 204 -22.25 -3.05 1.02
N LYS A 205 -22.85 -3.50 -0.08
CA LYS A 205 -24.29 -3.31 -0.33
C LYS A 205 -25.18 -3.94 0.75
N GLY A 206 -24.76 -5.08 1.30
CA GLY A 206 -25.48 -5.76 2.39
C GLY A 206 -25.58 -4.92 3.67
N LEU A 207 -24.64 -3.98 3.90
CA LEU A 207 -24.64 -3.12 5.08
C LEU A 207 -25.88 -2.21 5.18
N THR A 208 -26.54 -1.93 4.06
CA THR A 208 -27.72 -1.02 3.98
C THR A 208 -29.03 -1.77 3.81
N GLU A 209 -29.01 -3.10 3.81
CA GLU A 209 -30.21 -3.91 3.66
C GLU A 209 -30.89 -4.19 5.01
N SER A 210 -32.20 -4.31 4.96
CA SER A 210 -33.06 -4.56 6.13
C SER A 210 -34.02 -5.72 5.89
N PRO A 211 -33.53 -6.97 5.78
CA PRO A 211 -34.38 -8.12 5.66
C PRO A 211 -35.17 -8.39 6.93
N GLN A 212 -36.18 -9.28 6.82
CA GLN A 212 -36.96 -9.74 7.96
C GLN A 212 -36.91 -11.26 8.03
N LEU A 213 -36.79 -11.80 9.24
CA LEU A 213 -36.86 -13.25 9.50
C LEU A 213 -37.85 -13.51 10.64
N ASN A 214 -38.87 -14.31 10.36
CA ASN A 214 -39.91 -14.65 11.34
C ASN A 214 -40.56 -13.42 12.01
N GLY A 215 -40.74 -12.31 11.27
CA GLY A 215 -41.29 -11.07 11.80
C GLY A 215 -40.29 -10.21 12.57
N GLN A 216 -39.04 -10.65 12.70
CA GLN A 216 -37.97 -9.87 13.31
C GLN A 216 -37.23 -9.03 12.26
N ILE A 217 -36.94 -7.81 12.58
CA ILE A 217 -36.17 -6.88 11.74
C ILE A 217 -34.69 -7.22 11.92
N LEU A 218 -33.96 -7.34 10.81
CA LEU A 218 -32.54 -7.57 10.76
C LEU A 218 -31.82 -6.43 10.00
N GLY A 219 -30.53 -6.52 9.91
CA GLY A 219 -29.71 -5.61 9.11
C GLY A 219 -29.73 -4.17 9.58
N PHE A 220 -29.79 -3.23 8.65
CA PHE A 220 -29.64 -1.80 8.91
C PHE A 220 -30.74 -1.25 9.83
N ASP A 221 -32.01 -1.61 9.62
CA ASP A 221 -33.11 -1.16 10.47
C ASP A 221 -32.98 -1.70 11.91
N TYR A 222 -32.38 -2.86 12.11
CA TYR A 222 -32.06 -3.36 13.44
C TYR A 222 -31.07 -2.46 14.16
N LEU A 223 -29.98 -2.03 13.48
CA LEU A 223 -29.00 -1.12 14.06
C LEU A 223 -29.64 0.21 14.47
N GLN A 224 -30.53 0.76 13.66
CA GLN A 224 -31.27 1.98 13.99
C GLN A 224 -32.13 1.81 15.26
N LYS A 225 -32.79 0.64 15.41
CA LYS A 225 -33.61 0.34 16.58
C LYS A 225 -32.80 0.08 17.86
N LEU A 226 -31.55 -0.38 17.69
CA LEU A 226 -30.69 -0.69 18.84
C LEU A 226 -30.27 0.55 19.64
N GLY A 227 -30.41 1.75 19.06
CA GLY A 227 -30.09 3.01 19.73
C GLY A 227 -28.60 3.31 19.81
N ILE A 228 -27.80 2.63 18.98
CA ILE A 228 -26.36 2.92 18.85
C ILE A 228 -26.14 4.28 18.17
N THR A 229 -24.95 4.81 18.35
CA THR A 229 -24.55 6.09 17.76
C THR A 229 -23.47 5.95 16.70
N HIS A 230 -22.67 4.89 16.80
CA HIS A 230 -21.55 4.61 15.91
C HIS A 230 -21.54 3.15 15.50
N VAL A 231 -21.11 2.92 14.27
CA VAL A 231 -20.75 1.59 13.77
C VAL A 231 -19.24 1.60 13.50
N GLN A 232 -18.50 0.70 14.13
CA GLN A 232 -17.10 0.46 13.84
C GLN A 232 -17.02 -0.74 12.90
N LEU A 233 -16.53 -0.49 11.68
CA LEU A 233 -16.28 -1.55 10.72
C LEU A 233 -14.89 -2.14 10.98
N LEU A 234 -14.80 -3.46 11.15
CA LEU A 234 -13.54 -4.18 11.02
C LEU A 234 -12.87 -3.79 9.70
N PRO A 235 -11.55 -3.96 9.55
CA PRO A 235 -10.82 -3.38 8.42
C PRO A 235 -11.51 -3.55 7.08
N VAL A 236 -11.58 -2.46 6.33
CA VAL A 236 -12.24 -2.37 5.02
C VAL A 236 -11.28 -1.97 3.89
N TYR A 237 -9.98 -1.86 4.19
CA TYR A 237 -8.93 -1.75 3.18
C TYR A 237 -8.58 -3.13 2.62
N ASP A 238 -7.87 -3.16 1.51
CA ASP A 238 -7.39 -4.38 0.85
C ASP A 238 -6.45 -5.17 1.77
N PHE A 239 -6.81 -6.42 2.07
CA PHE A 239 -6.11 -7.32 2.97
C PHE A 239 -5.82 -8.68 2.32
N GLY A 240 -4.83 -9.41 2.84
CA GLY A 240 -4.42 -10.70 2.32
C GLY A 240 -5.33 -11.87 2.71
N SER A 241 -4.93 -13.07 2.30
CA SER A 241 -5.51 -14.38 2.67
C SER A 241 -6.96 -14.65 2.28
N VAL A 242 -7.62 -13.78 1.52
CA VAL A 242 -8.95 -14.02 0.95
C VAL A 242 -8.88 -13.92 -0.57
N ASP A 243 -9.46 -14.88 -1.25
CA ASP A 243 -9.71 -14.82 -2.68
C ASP A 243 -10.92 -13.89 -2.92
N GLU A 244 -10.68 -12.66 -3.40
CA GLU A 244 -11.71 -11.65 -3.58
C GLU A 244 -12.80 -12.06 -4.57
N GLU A 245 -12.47 -12.89 -5.55
CA GLU A 245 -13.44 -13.46 -6.50
C GLU A 245 -14.22 -14.65 -5.91
N ASN A 246 -13.72 -15.21 -4.81
CA ASN A 246 -14.35 -16.36 -4.15
C ASN A 246 -14.20 -16.31 -2.63
N GLN A 247 -14.69 -15.23 -2.04
CA GLN A 247 -14.56 -14.91 -0.60
C GLN A 247 -15.05 -16.00 0.36
N TRP A 248 -15.80 -17.01 -0.12
CA TRP A 248 -16.36 -18.05 0.74
C TRP A 248 -15.35 -19.16 1.06
N LYS A 249 -14.21 -19.21 0.37
CA LYS A 249 -13.17 -20.23 0.58
C LYS A 249 -12.34 -20.00 1.84
N ALA A 250 -12.20 -18.75 2.29
CA ALA A 250 -11.41 -18.39 3.45
C ALA A 250 -12.17 -17.40 4.33
N TYR A 251 -11.74 -17.28 5.58
CA TYR A 251 -12.25 -16.32 6.54
C TYR A 251 -11.12 -15.43 7.04
N ASN A 252 -11.34 -14.12 7.02
CA ASN A 252 -10.40 -13.13 7.52
C ASN A 252 -11.15 -11.96 8.17
N TRP A 253 -10.60 -11.43 9.24
CA TRP A 253 -11.10 -10.21 9.87
C TRP A 253 -10.56 -8.92 9.23
N GLY A 254 -9.54 -9.03 8.35
CA GLY A 254 -8.94 -7.92 7.65
C GLY A 254 -7.74 -7.27 8.35
N TYR A 255 -7.20 -7.89 9.42
CA TYR A 255 -6.05 -7.35 10.15
C TYR A 255 -4.69 -7.74 9.55
N ASP A 256 -4.62 -7.94 8.26
CA ASP A 256 -3.42 -8.27 7.49
C ASP A 256 -3.34 -7.43 6.20
N PRO A 257 -3.11 -6.10 6.33
CA PRO A 257 -3.20 -5.15 5.23
C PRO A 257 -2.18 -5.41 4.12
N VAL A 258 -2.62 -5.21 2.87
CA VAL A 258 -1.78 -5.22 1.67
C VAL A 258 -1.75 -3.84 1.04
N GLN A 259 -2.90 -3.21 0.81
CA GLN A 259 -3.02 -1.86 0.23
C GLN A 259 -3.91 -0.97 1.10
N TYR A 260 -3.34 0.01 1.79
CA TYR A 260 -4.09 0.86 2.71
C TYR A 260 -5.09 1.82 2.07
N ASN A 261 -4.86 2.21 0.79
CA ASN A 261 -5.66 3.22 0.10
C ASN A 261 -6.75 2.61 -0.79
N VAL A 262 -6.80 1.30 -0.90
CA VAL A 262 -7.74 0.54 -1.73
C VAL A 262 -8.77 -0.11 -0.82
N PRO A 263 -10.08 0.08 -1.01
CA PRO A 263 -11.09 -0.68 -0.27
C PRO A 263 -11.07 -2.17 -0.64
N GLU A 264 -11.41 -3.03 0.32
CA GLU A 264 -11.40 -4.48 0.18
C GLU A 264 -12.32 -4.97 -0.96
N GLY A 265 -11.75 -5.71 -1.90
CA GLY A 265 -12.47 -6.16 -3.10
C GLY A 265 -13.45 -7.30 -2.83
N SER A 266 -13.19 -8.18 -1.84
CA SER A 266 -14.13 -9.24 -1.50
C SER A 266 -15.47 -8.69 -0.98
N TYR A 267 -15.49 -7.44 -0.51
CA TYR A 267 -16.72 -6.77 -0.07
C TYR A 267 -17.44 -6.00 -1.20
N ALA A 268 -16.81 -5.82 -2.36
CA ALA A 268 -17.44 -5.22 -3.53
C ALA A 268 -18.29 -6.24 -4.31
N SER A 269 -19.28 -5.76 -5.06
CA SER A 269 -20.07 -6.63 -5.95
C SER A 269 -19.26 -7.19 -7.11
N ASP A 270 -18.28 -6.39 -7.59
CA ASP A 270 -17.28 -6.78 -8.59
C ASP A 270 -15.91 -6.25 -8.15
N PRO A 271 -14.97 -7.13 -7.75
CA PRO A 271 -13.64 -6.71 -7.32
C PRO A 271 -12.76 -6.17 -8.46
N ASN A 272 -13.11 -6.44 -9.72
CA ASN A 272 -12.37 -5.98 -10.90
C ASN A 272 -12.93 -4.68 -11.51
N ASP A 273 -14.11 -4.22 -11.07
CA ASP A 273 -14.63 -2.91 -11.47
C ASP A 273 -13.85 -1.79 -10.76
N PRO A 274 -13.30 -0.81 -11.49
CA PRO A 274 -12.45 0.25 -10.91
C PRO A 274 -13.14 1.11 -9.86
N TYR A 275 -14.47 1.11 -9.83
CA TYR A 275 -15.26 1.99 -8.96
C TYR A 275 -16.12 1.27 -7.93
N ALA A 276 -16.50 0.01 -8.18
CA ALA A 276 -17.46 -0.71 -7.34
C ALA A 276 -17.08 -0.68 -5.86
N ARG A 277 -15.81 -1.06 -5.52
CA ARG A 277 -15.32 -1.09 -4.14
C ARG A 277 -15.38 0.27 -3.45
N ILE A 278 -15.13 1.35 -4.20
CA ILE A 278 -15.15 2.72 -3.68
C ILE A 278 -16.58 3.21 -3.48
N TRP A 279 -17.40 3.12 -4.52
CA TRP A 279 -18.78 3.66 -4.50
C TRP A 279 -19.67 2.92 -3.51
N GLU A 280 -19.55 1.59 -3.44
CA GLU A 280 -20.38 0.80 -2.54
C GLU A 280 -20.07 1.08 -1.06
N LEU A 281 -18.79 1.26 -0.71
CA LEU A 281 -18.41 1.69 0.63
C LEU A 281 -18.88 3.12 0.92
N GLN A 282 -18.73 4.05 -0.03
CA GLN A 282 -19.21 5.42 0.11
C GLN A 282 -20.74 5.47 0.28
N ASP A 283 -21.50 4.68 -0.48
CA ASP A 283 -22.95 4.59 -0.38
C ASP A 283 -23.41 4.03 0.97
N ALA A 284 -22.71 3.02 1.49
CA ALA A 284 -22.95 2.50 2.82
C ALA A 284 -22.73 3.58 3.89
N ILE A 285 -21.56 4.23 3.89
CA ILE A 285 -21.24 5.32 4.83
C ILE A 285 -22.28 6.45 4.73
N ALA A 286 -22.65 6.88 3.53
CA ALA A 286 -23.63 7.93 3.35
C ALA A 286 -25.02 7.56 3.93
N THR A 287 -25.44 6.31 3.76
CA THR A 287 -26.71 5.80 4.32
C THR A 287 -26.69 5.81 5.85
N TYR A 288 -25.60 5.38 6.46
CA TYR A 288 -25.44 5.41 7.91
C TYR A 288 -25.47 6.85 8.44
N HIS A 289 -24.72 7.76 7.82
CA HIS A 289 -24.69 9.18 8.20
C HIS A 289 -26.05 9.86 8.07
N GLN A 290 -26.83 9.57 7.01
CA GLN A 290 -28.19 10.09 6.84
C GLN A 290 -29.14 9.63 7.95
N SER A 291 -28.83 8.48 8.56
CA SER A 291 -29.59 7.94 9.69
C SER A 291 -28.99 8.29 11.06
N ASN A 292 -28.11 9.30 11.12
CA ASN A 292 -27.41 9.74 12.32
C ASN A 292 -26.54 8.66 13.00
N LEU A 293 -26.09 7.68 12.25
CA LEU A 293 -25.09 6.72 12.67
C LEU A 293 -23.73 7.15 12.09
N SER A 294 -22.77 7.40 12.95
CA SER A 294 -21.38 7.64 12.51
C SER A 294 -20.67 6.34 12.19
N VAL A 295 -19.73 6.38 11.23
CA VAL A 295 -18.92 5.23 10.87
C VAL A 295 -17.49 5.43 11.35
N ILE A 296 -16.95 4.43 12.04
CA ILE A 296 -15.55 4.34 12.46
C ILE A 296 -14.89 3.29 11.56
N MET A 297 -13.77 3.64 10.97
CA MET A 297 -12.93 2.72 10.21
C MET A 297 -11.82 2.20 11.13
N ASP A 298 -11.77 0.89 11.34
CA ASP A 298 -10.68 0.24 12.04
C ASP A 298 -9.48 0.06 11.11
N VAL A 299 -8.31 0.48 11.57
CA VAL A 299 -7.09 0.48 10.76
C VAL A 299 -5.90 -0.09 11.53
N VAL A 300 -5.09 -0.87 10.85
CA VAL A 300 -3.85 -1.47 11.37
C VAL A 300 -2.66 -0.90 10.61
N TYR A 301 -1.84 -0.09 11.30
CA TYR A 301 -0.62 0.48 10.73
C TYR A 301 0.67 -0.10 11.33
N ASN A 302 0.55 -1.07 12.22
CA ASN A 302 1.66 -1.62 12.97
C ASN A 302 2.28 -2.88 12.34
N HIS A 303 1.64 -3.47 11.34
CA HIS A 303 2.16 -4.58 10.55
C HIS A 303 1.46 -4.66 9.19
N VAL A 304 1.96 -5.50 8.30
CA VAL A 304 1.38 -5.82 6.98
C VAL A 304 1.29 -7.33 6.79
N TYR A 305 0.56 -7.79 5.79
CA TYR A 305 0.36 -9.21 5.48
C TYR A 305 1.68 -9.94 5.23
N GLN A 306 2.44 -9.50 4.22
CA GLN A 306 3.72 -10.10 3.84
C GLN A 306 4.77 -9.00 3.69
N ALA A 307 5.64 -8.90 4.69
CA ALA A 307 6.59 -7.81 4.78
C ALA A 307 7.54 -7.72 3.58
N ASP A 308 8.01 -8.85 3.04
CA ASP A 308 8.96 -8.86 1.93
C ASP A 308 8.29 -8.53 0.57
N GLU A 309 6.99 -8.70 0.46
CA GLU A 309 6.19 -8.39 -0.73
C GLU A 309 5.53 -7.02 -0.67
N TYR A 310 5.58 -6.37 0.50
CA TYR A 310 4.97 -5.07 0.69
C TYR A 310 5.63 -4.02 -0.21
N ALA A 311 4.82 -3.28 -0.97
CA ALA A 311 5.30 -2.37 -2.02
C ALA A 311 6.37 -1.39 -1.52
N PHE A 312 6.17 -0.74 -0.37
CA PHE A 312 7.12 0.22 0.17
C PHE A 312 8.45 -0.42 0.59
N GLU A 313 8.44 -1.66 1.10
CA GLU A 313 9.70 -2.37 1.42
C GLU A 313 10.47 -2.74 0.15
N GLN A 314 9.78 -3.05 -0.94
CA GLN A 314 10.42 -3.32 -2.22
C GLN A 314 11.02 -2.06 -2.85
N ILE A 315 10.39 -0.89 -2.65
CA ILE A 315 10.87 0.40 -3.15
C ILE A 315 12.13 0.85 -2.40
N VAL A 316 12.09 0.82 -1.07
CA VAL A 316 13.22 1.24 -0.21
C VAL A 316 13.42 0.20 0.90
N PRO A 317 14.14 -0.89 0.60
CA PRO A 317 14.39 -1.93 1.60
C PRO A 317 15.03 -1.39 2.86
N GLY A 318 14.43 -1.69 4.01
CA GLY A 318 14.94 -1.29 5.31
C GLY A 318 14.53 0.10 5.81
N TYR A 319 13.62 0.79 5.11
CA TYR A 319 13.19 2.15 5.49
C TYR A 319 11.92 2.15 6.35
N PHE A 320 10.89 1.40 5.97
CA PHE A 320 9.56 1.49 6.58
C PHE A 320 9.36 0.63 7.82
N TYR A 321 10.11 -0.46 7.97
CA TYR A 321 10.02 -1.35 9.12
C TYR A 321 10.98 -0.98 10.25
N ARG A 322 10.71 -1.50 11.43
CA ARG A 322 11.61 -1.42 12.56
C ARG A 322 12.67 -2.52 12.50
N TYR A 323 13.89 -2.15 12.88
CA TYR A 323 15.05 -3.03 12.88
C TYR A 323 15.79 -2.95 14.22
N ASN A 324 16.30 -4.09 14.68
CA ASN A 324 17.17 -4.14 15.86
C ASN A 324 18.57 -3.60 15.55
N ALA A 325 19.46 -3.62 16.56
CA ALA A 325 20.83 -3.13 16.41
C ALA A 325 21.66 -3.98 15.44
N GLU A 326 21.31 -5.23 15.28
CA GLU A 326 21.94 -6.21 14.39
C GLU A 326 21.51 -6.04 12.93
N GLY A 327 20.46 -5.23 12.68
CA GLY A 327 19.90 -4.97 11.34
C GLY A 327 18.90 -6.02 10.91
N GLU A 328 18.31 -6.76 11.83
CA GLU A 328 17.21 -7.69 11.57
C GLU A 328 15.87 -6.99 11.81
N ARG A 329 14.87 -7.31 10.99
CA ARG A 329 13.50 -6.80 11.16
C ARG A 329 12.93 -7.26 12.49
N THR A 330 12.32 -6.35 13.25
CA THR A 330 11.68 -6.70 14.52
C THR A 330 10.29 -7.30 14.31
N ASN A 331 9.76 -7.92 15.35
CA ASN A 331 8.40 -8.47 15.39
C ASN A 331 7.74 -8.11 16.73
N GLY A 332 7.76 -6.83 17.08
CA GLY A 332 7.18 -6.32 18.32
C GLY A 332 5.67 -6.44 18.37
N THR A 333 5.02 -6.54 17.22
CA THR A 333 3.56 -6.77 17.11
C THR A 333 3.16 -8.21 17.33
N PHE A 334 4.07 -9.16 17.26
CA PHE A 334 3.84 -10.62 17.23
C PHE A 334 3.08 -11.12 15.98
N CYS A 335 2.94 -10.26 14.96
CA CYS A 335 2.27 -10.58 13.68
C CYS A 335 3.26 -10.91 12.54
N GLY A 336 4.55 -11.06 12.86
CA GLY A 336 5.60 -11.42 11.89
C GLY A 336 6.45 -10.23 11.41
N ASN A 337 5.98 -9.01 11.59
CA ASN A 337 6.68 -7.77 11.24
C ASN A 337 6.13 -6.57 12.03
N ASP A 338 6.85 -5.46 12.05
CA ASP A 338 6.44 -4.18 12.63
C ASP A 338 7.23 -2.98 12.05
#